data_b29cbf5d40130ed20cc03505239a72e9
#
_entry.id   b29cbf5d40130ed20cc03505239a72e9
#
_cell.length_a   1.000
_cell.length_b   1.000
_cell.length_c   1.000
_cell.angle_alpha   90.00
_cell.angle_beta   90.00
_cell.angle_gamma   90.00
#
_symmetry.space_group_name_H-M   'P 1'
#
loop_
_entity.id
_entity.type
_entity.pdbx_description
1 polymer ?
#
loop_
_entity_poly.entity_id
_entity_poly.type
_entity_poly.pdbx_seq_one_letter_code
_entity_poly.pdbx_strand_id
1 'polypeptide(L)' 'METLVFKITGMKDAECVRTVANAIQDLPHIGHIELSLESGEARVEHGRLISAEDIQRAIEDAGYSAEI' A
#
# COMPACT_ATOMS: atom_id res chain seq x y z
N MET A 1 3.23 -16.56 0.67
CA MET A 1 2.94 -15.15 0.52
C MET A 1 4.23 -14.35 0.44
N GLU A 2 4.25 -13.34 -0.39
CA GLU A 2 5.41 -12.48 -0.54
C GLU A 2 5.18 -11.18 0.22
N THR A 3 6.25 -10.58 0.72
CA THR A 3 6.17 -9.31 1.43
C THR A 3 6.81 -8.22 0.59
N LEU A 4 6.05 -7.15 0.34
CA LEU A 4 6.55 -5.98 -0.37
C LEU A 4 6.71 -4.85 0.63
N VAL A 5 7.91 -4.26 0.68
CA VAL A 5 8.18 -3.10 1.54
C VAL A 5 8.54 -1.93 0.63
N PHE A 6 7.84 -0.81 0.82
CA PHE A 6 8.04 0.36 -0.02
C PHE A 6 7.65 1.62 0.75
N LYS A 7 7.91 2.77 0.16
CA LYS A 7 7.53 4.05 0.75
C LYS A 7 6.38 4.68 -0.01
N ILE A 8 5.52 5.39 0.72
CA ILE A 8 4.40 6.12 0.16
C ILE A 8 4.58 7.59 0.47
N THR A 9 4.47 8.43 -0.56
CA THR A 9 4.55 9.87 -0.39
C THR A 9 3.15 10.47 -0.43
N GLY A 10 2.94 11.52 0.34
CA GLY A 10 1.67 12.24 0.38
C GLY A 10 0.80 11.93 1.59
N MET A 11 1.16 10.94 2.40
CA MET A 11 0.42 10.67 3.62
C MET A 11 0.76 11.73 4.67
N LYS A 12 -0.26 12.42 5.18
CA LYS A 12 -0.08 13.52 6.12
C LYS A 12 -0.64 13.25 7.51
N ASP A 13 -1.63 12.37 7.61
CA ASP A 13 -2.32 12.09 8.86
C ASP A 13 -2.90 10.68 8.82
N ALA A 14 -3.56 10.29 9.92
CA ALA A 14 -4.13 8.94 10.04
C ALA A 14 -5.22 8.67 9.01
N GLU A 15 -5.90 9.70 8.55
CA GLU A 15 -6.94 9.56 7.53
C GLU A 15 -6.34 9.12 6.20
N CYS A 16 -5.20 9.69 5.84
CA CYS A 16 -4.48 9.30 4.63
C CYS A 16 -4.03 7.84 4.73
N VAL A 17 -3.51 7.44 5.88
CA VAL A 17 -3.11 6.05 6.10
C VAL A 17 -4.29 5.11 5.88
N ARG A 18 -5.46 5.47 6.41
CA ARG A 18 -6.67 4.67 6.25
C ARG A 18 -7.09 4.58 4.78
N THR A 19 -7.01 5.69 4.06
CA THR A 19 -7.36 5.72 2.64
C THR A 19 -6.47 4.79 1.84
N VAL A 20 -5.17 4.82 2.10
CA VAL A 20 -4.22 3.95 1.41
C VAL A 20 -4.47 2.49 1.77
N ALA A 21 -4.70 2.21 3.05
CA ALA A 21 -4.98 0.83 3.48
C ALA A 21 -6.23 0.28 2.79
N ASN A 22 -7.29 1.08 2.71
CA ASN A 22 -8.51 0.65 2.04
C ASN A 22 -8.29 0.40 0.56
N ALA A 23 -7.50 1.25 -0.10
CA ALA A 23 -7.19 1.08 -1.52
C ALA A 23 -6.46 -0.24 -1.77
N ILE A 24 -5.53 -0.60 -0.90
CA ILE A 24 -4.79 -1.85 -1.03
C ILE A 24 -5.68 -3.05 -0.69
N GLN A 25 -6.52 -2.92 0.35
CA GLN A 25 -7.41 -4.01 0.76
C GLN A 25 -8.45 -4.36 -0.30
N ASP A 26 -8.80 -3.43 -1.16
CA ASP A 26 -9.73 -3.69 -2.27
C ASP A 26 -9.14 -4.62 -3.32
N LEU A 27 -7.83 -4.79 -3.32
CA LEU A 27 -7.17 -5.69 -4.26
C LEU A 27 -7.33 -7.15 -3.83
N PRO A 28 -7.42 -8.09 -4.78
CA PRO A 28 -7.46 -9.51 -4.45
C PRO A 28 -6.09 -9.98 -3.97
N HIS A 29 -6.09 -11.08 -3.23
CA HIS A 29 -4.86 -11.79 -2.82
C HIS A 29 -3.95 -10.98 -1.89
N ILE A 30 -4.54 -10.05 -1.13
CA ILE A 30 -3.82 -9.32 -0.10
C ILE A 30 -4.02 -10.03 1.24
N GLY A 31 -2.92 -10.34 1.92
CA GLY A 31 -2.95 -11.04 3.21
C GLY A 31 -2.88 -10.10 4.39
N HIS A 32 -1.90 -9.22 4.42
CA HIS A 32 -1.68 -8.34 5.56
C HIS A 32 -1.10 -7.01 5.09
N ILE A 33 -1.49 -5.93 5.76
CA ILE A 33 -1.03 -4.59 5.42
C ILE A 33 -0.56 -3.91 6.70
N GLU A 34 0.64 -3.34 6.67
CA GLU A 34 1.14 -2.50 7.74
C GLU A 34 1.60 -1.18 7.14
N LEU A 35 1.14 -0.08 7.73
CA LEU A 35 1.49 1.26 7.27
C LEU A 35 2.02 2.06 8.45
N SER A 36 3.07 2.84 8.20
CA SER A 36 3.64 3.72 9.20
C SER A 36 3.56 5.16 8.71
N LEU A 37 2.78 5.98 9.39
CA LEU A 37 2.65 7.39 9.06
C LEU A 37 3.98 8.13 9.29
N GLU A 38 4.65 7.76 10.36
CA GLU A 38 5.87 8.45 10.79
C GLU A 38 7.00 8.31 9.78
N SER A 39 7.20 7.10 9.25
CA SER A 39 8.27 6.85 8.29
C SER A 39 7.79 6.87 6.85
N GLY A 40 6.48 6.81 6.61
CA GLY A 40 5.92 6.69 5.27
C GLY A 40 6.09 5.31 4.67
N GLU A 41 6.51 4.33 5.46
CA GLU A 41 6.73 2.98 4.95
C GLU A 41 5.46 2.16 4.94
N ALA A 42 5.38 1.29 3.94
CA ALA A 42 4.29 0.34 3.81
C ALA A 42 4.85 -1.06 3.67
N ARG A 43 4.22 -2.00 4.33
CA ARG A 43 4.55 -3.41 4.21
C ARG A 43 3.27 -4.17 3.86
N VAL A 44 3.29 -4.85 2.72
CA VAL A 44 2.12 -5.55 2.22
C VAL A 44 2.48 -7.01 1.94
N GLU A 45 1.73 -7.92 2.55
CA GLU A 45 1.85 -9.34 2.23
C GLU A 45 0.81 -9.68 1.17
N HIS A 46 1.26 -10.25 0.06
CA HIS A 46 0.39 -10.54 -1.07
C HIS A 46 0.70 -11.90 -1.67
N GLY A 47 -0.29 -12.44 -2.38
CA GLY A 47 -0.12 -13.70 -3.09
C GLY A 47 0.56 -13.51 -4.43
N ARG A 48 0.75 -14.64 -5.15
CA ARG A 48 1.46 -14.65 -6.43
C ARG A 48 0.66 -14.03 -7.58
N LEU A 49 -0.65 -13.94 -7.42
CA LEU A 49 -1.52 -13.46 -8.49
C LEU A 49 -1.62 -11.93 -8.55
N ILE A 50 -0.96 -11.25 -7.64
CA ILE A 50 -0.89 -9.80 -7.64
C ILE A 50 0.57 -9.36 -7.62
N SER A 51 0.89 -8.27 -8.31
CA SER A 51 2.26 -7.79 -8.43
C SER A 51 2.43 -6.45 -7.71
N ALA A 52 3.69 -6.03 -7.56
CA ALA A 52 4.01 -4.72 -7.00
C ALA A 52 3.36 -3.60 -7.83
N GLU A 53 3.28 -3.75 -9.14
CA GLU A 53 2.66 -2.75 -10.01
C GLU A 53 1.18 -2.58 -9.72
N ASP A 54 0.48 -3.67 -9.42
CA ASP A 54 -0.93 -3.60 -9.08
C ASP A 54 -1.14 -2.81 -7.80
N ILE A 55 -0.29 -3.04 -6.82
CA ILE A 55 -0.34 -2.33 -5.54
C ILE A 55 -0.01 -0.85 -5.75
N GLN A 56 1.02 -0.56 -6.53
CA GLN A 56 1.42 0.81 -6.84
C GLN A 56 0.29 1.56 -7.53
N ARG A 57 -0.36 0.94 -8.49
CA ARG A 57 -1.47 1.57 -9.21
C ARG A 57 -2.64 1.88 -8.30
N ALA A 58 -2.96 0.97 -7.37
CA ALA A 58 -4.04 1.21 -6.42
C ALA A 58 -3.74 2.44 -5.54
N ILE A 59 -2.49 2.58 -5.13
CA ILE A 59 -2.06 3.71 -4.31
C ILE A 59 -2.14 5.01 -5.12
N GLU A 60 -1.71 4.96 -6.38
CA GLU A 60 -1.77 6.14 -7.26
C GLU A 60 -3.21 6.56 -7.54
N ASP A 61 -4.10 5.58 -7.73
CA ASP A 61 -5.52 5.85 -7.94
C ASP A 61 -6.16 6.51 -6.71
N ALA A 62 -5.62 6.24 -5.54
CA ALA A 62 -6.09 6.86 -4.31
C ALA A 62 -5.55 8.28 -4.10
N GLY A 63 -4.65 8.74 -4.97
CA GLY A 63 -4.10 10.09 -4.92
C GLY A 63 -2.73 10.19 -4.25
N TYR A 64 -2.05 9.06 -4.08
CA TYR A 64 -0.73 9.01 -3.43
C TYR A 64 0.29 8.44 -4.40
N SER A 65 1.56 8.50 -4.02
CA SER A 65 2.64 7.91 -4.81
C SER A 65 3.36 6.85 -4.01
N ALA A 66 3.65 5.73 -4.65
CA ALA A 66 4.40 4.64 -4.02
C ALA A 66 5.77 4.53 -4.69
N GLU A 67 6.80 4.45 -3.86
CA GLU A 67 8.17 4.24 -4.32
C GLU A 67 8.53 2.76 -4.12
N ILE A 68 8.41 2.02 -5.19
CA ILE A 68 8.69 0.59 -5.18
C ILE A 68 9.97 0.28 -5.92
#